data_b797644c8ab3d44531010c209b1716a4
#
_entry.id   b797644c8ab3d44531010c209b1716a4
#
_cell.length_a   1.000
_cell.length_b   1.000
_cell.length_c   1.000
_cell.angle_alpha   90.00
_cell.angle_beta   90.00
_cell.angle_gamma   90.00
#
_symmetry.space_group_name_H-M   'P 1'
#
loop_
_entity.id
_entity.type
_entity.pdbx_description
1 polymer ?
#
loop_
_entity_poly.entity_id
_entity_poly.type
_entity_poly.pdbx_seq_one_letter_code
_entity_poly.pdbx_strand_id
1 'polypeptide(L)'
;MIKPTIRFSKFIPPPRPKYEELDSWAAHPLLGNGPEKLSPDEENLDDLKDAAVFYIHPTGYFGKTWNATIDKDSAHFERTQGMLAGQASAFNLSCDIYAPEYRQATFFSFFDETGDGQKALARAYEDVENAFFQFLKFIGDKPFFIASHSQGTLHGQQLISKHIDGTNLSKRMVAAYLIGYPILKSDVKNLFKEIEICKDPKQTNCVIAWCTVDEMAKLEGESWTWDPNGWKRYKRDELLFGTNPVSWTIDNEWISTNQKNSVLNLDIWDQTIKGLTRKEPSREPIQVSLFENANFHVRLSKKGLAEVKGDFLKRFDAIEFGLGNPVSYTHLRAHETVVY
;
A
#
# COMPACT_ATOMS: atom_id res chain seq x y z
N MET A 1 -11.23 -1.07 18.61
CA MET A 1 -11.49 -0.50 17.27
C MET A 1 -12.65 0.48 17.34
N ILE A 2 -12.54 1.64 16.70
CA ILE A 2 -13.58 2.68 16.77
C ILE A 2 -14.61 2.39 15.67
N LYS A 3 -15.87 2.16 16.07
CA LYS A 3 -16.99 1.92 15.17
C LYS A 3 -17.68 3.24 14.81
N PRO A 4 -18.07 3.48 13.53
CA PRO A 4 -18.94 4.58 13.17
C PRO A 4 -20.25 4.56 13.95
N THR A 5 -20.71 5.75 14.37
CA THR A 5 -21.87 5.89 15.25
C THR A 5 -23.21 5.97 14.51
N ILE A 6 -23.17 6.19 13.21
CA ILE A 6 -24.35 6.33 12.34
C ILE A 6 -24.25 5.38 11.14
N ARG A 7 -25.40 5.02 10.58
CA ARG A 7 -25.49 4.22 9.35
C ARG A 7 -24.92 5.03 8.17
N PHE A 8 -24.29 4.34 7.21
CA PHE A 8 -23.73 4.97 6.02
C PHE A 8 -24.77 5.78 5.23
N SER A 9 -26.02 5.32 5.17
CA SER A 9 -27.12 6.00 4.49
C SER A 9 -27.50 7.36 5.09
N LYS A 10 -27.13 7.61 6.36
CA LYS A 10 -27.35 8.88 7.08
C LYS A 10 -26.07 9.71 7.21
N PHE A 11 -24.95 9.17 6.77
CA PHE A 11 -23.67 9.85 6.83
C PHE A 11 -23.55 10.88 5.70
N ILE A 12 -23.33 12.14 6.06
CA ILE A 12 -23.01 13.20 5.12
C ILE A 12 -21.52 13.09 4.80
N PRO A 13 -21.15 12.74 3.57
CA PRO A 13 -19.74 12.55 3.21
C PRO A 13 -19.02 13.91 3.21
N PRO A 14 -17.71 13.91 3.50
CA PRO A 14 -16.87 15.07 3.24
C PRO A 14 -16.90 15.46 1.75
N PRO A 15 -16.57 16.73 1.43
CA PRO A 15 -16.41 17.17 0.05
C PRO A 15 -15.45 16.26 -0.72
N ARG A 16 -15.74 16.07 -2.01
CA ARG A 16 -14.89 15.29 -2.91
C ARG A 16 -13.61 16.06 -3.23
N PRO A 17 -12.43 15.42 -3.23
CA PRO A 17 -11.20 16.04 -3.69
C PRO A 17 -11.29 16.45 -5.16
N LYS A 18 -10.59 17.53 -5.51
CA LYS A 18 -10.45 18.03 -6.88
C LYS A 18 -9.01 17.82 -7.34
N TYR A 19 -8.78 16.76 -8.09
CA TYR A 19 -7.44 16.32 -8.43
C TYR A 19 -6.72 17.20 -9.48
N GLU A 20 -7.38 18.21 -10.01
CA GLU A 20 -6.76 19.31 -10.73
C GLU A 20 -6.00 20.28 -9.81
N GLU A 21 -6.35 20.29 -8.51
CA GLU A 21 -5.74 21.12 -7.47
C GLU A 21 -4.65 20.32 -6.73
N LEU A 22 -3.47 20.91 -6.54
CA LEU A 22 -2.35 20.26 -5.85
C LEU A 22 -2.69 19.90 -4.39
N ASP A 23 -3.59 20.63 -3.78
CA ASP A 23 -4.04 20.37 -2.40
C ASP A 23 -4.75 19.01 -2.23
N SER A 24 -5.21 18.40 -3.33
CA SER A 24 -5.79 17.05 -3.33
C SER A 24 -4.76 15.93 -3.43
N TRP A 25 -3.47 16.26 -3.36
CA TRP A 25 -2.38 15.31 -3.43
C TRP A 25 -1.54 15.31 -2.14
N ALA A 26 -1.22 14.12 -1.65
CA ALA A 26 -0.29 13.93 -0.55
C ALA A 26 1.17 13.99 -1.02
N ALA A 27 1.45 13.52 -2.26
CA ALA A 27 2.69 13.72 -2.98
C ALA A 27 2.41 14.02 -4.45
N HIS A 28 3.14 14.97 -5.00
CA HIS A 28 3.10 15.37 -6.40
C HIS A 28 4.42 16.10 -6.74
N PRO A 29 5.01 15.93 -7.93
CA PRO A 29 6.31 16.55 -8.27
C PRO A 29 6.34 18.07 -8.08
N LEU A 30 5.22 18.76 -8.19
CA LEU A 30 5.10 20.20 -8.02
C LEU A 30 4.91 20.67 -6.55
N LEU A 31 4.77 19.75 -5.59
CA LEU A 31 4.63 20.09 -4.17
C LEU A 31 5.97 20.36 -3.46
N GLY A 32 7.11 20.18 -4.15
CA GLY A 32 8.43 20.36 -3.58
C GLY A 32 8.86 19.17 -2.73
N ASN A 33 9.60 19.43 -1.64
CA ASN A 33 10.21 18.39 -0.82
C ASN A 33 9.20 17.81 0.17
N GLY A 34 8.53 16.74 -0.22
CA GLY A 34 7.65 15.95 0.64
C GLY A 34 8.37 14.78 1.32
N PRO A 35 7.67 14.06 2.24
CA PRO A 35 8.25 12.91 2.94
C PRO A 35 8.68 11.76 2.02
N GLU A 36 8.10 11.63 0.83
CA GLU A 36 8.49 10.65 -0.19
C GLU A 36 9.90 10.87 -0.72
N LYS A 37 10.45 12.08 -0.54
CA LYS A 37 11.83 12.43 -0.91
C LYS A 37 12.82 12.28 0.23
N LEU A 38 12.37 11.88 1.42
CA LEU A 38 13.28 11.61 2.53
C LEU A 38 14.04 10.32 2.26
N SER A 39 15.31 10.45 1.95
CA SER A 39 16.26 9.34 1.84
C SER A 39 17.60 9.73 2.43
N PRO A 40 18.16 8.92 3.32
CA PRO A 40 19.42 9.26 3.98
C PRO A 40 20.64 9.26 3.04
N ASP A 41 20.57 8.60 1.89
CA ASP A 41 21.72 8.32 1.03
C ASP A 41 21.58 8.84 -0.41
N GLU A 42 20.53 9.62 -0.72
CA GLU A 42 20.22 9.94 -2.11
C GLU A 42 20.42 11.43 -2.43
N GLU A 43 21.22 11.71 -3.44
CA GLU A 43 21.40 13.02 -4.05
C GLU A 43 20.50 13.15 -5.30
N ASN A 44 20.11 14.38 -5.65
CA ASN A 44 19.40 14.71 -6.90
C ASN A 44 17.97 14.12 -7.06
N LEU A 45 17.19 14.14 -5.97
CA LEU A 45 15.80 13.67 -6.02
C LEU A 45 14.82 14.64 -6.72
N ASP A 46 15.25 15.87 -7.01
CA ASP A 46 14.39 16.93 -7.55
C ASP A 46 14.23 16.91 -9.07
N ASP A 47 15.07 16.16 -9.80
CA ASP A 47 14.97 16.02 -11.24
C ASP A 47 13.73 15.19 -11.64
N LEU A 48 13.00 15.65 -12.67
CA LEU A 48 11.92 14.89 -13.27
C LEU A 48 12.43 13.55 -13.82
N LYS A 49 11.69 12.49 -13.54
CA LYS A 49 12.05 11.12 -13.93
C LYS A 49 11.36 10.71 -15.24
N ASP A 50 11.92 9.71 -15.90
CA ASP A 50 11.35 9.16 -17.15
C ASP A 50 10.10 8.31 -16.91
N ALA A 51 9.89 7.82 -15.70
CA ALA A 51 8.72 7.06 -15.29
C ALA A 51 7.98 7.77 -14.14
N ALA A 52 6.73 7.38 -13.93
CA ALA A 52 5.90 7.87 -12.83
C ALA A 52 5.35 6.71 -12.01
N VAL A 53 5.07 6.94 -10.73
CA VAL A 53 4.35 5.99 -9.88
C VAL A 53 3.07 6.63 -9.34
N PHE A 54 1.95 5.94 -9.52
CA PHE A 54 0.70 6.23 -8.83
C PHE A 54 0.66 5.42 -7.55
N TYR A 55 0.91 6.08 -6.42
CA TYR A 55 0.96 5.43 -5.12
C TYR A 55 -0.34 5.60 -4.36
N ILE A 56 -0.99 4.49 -4.01
CA ILE A 56 -2.25 4.46 -3.25
C ILE A 56 -1.93 4.04 -1.82
N HIS A 57 -1.91 5.02 -0.91
CA HIS A 57 -1.54 4.79 0.48
C HIS A 57 -2.58 3.96 1.25
N PRO A 58 -2.20 3.27 2.34
CA PRO A 58 -3.15 2.59 3.23
C PRO A 58 -4.02 3.59 4.00
N THR A 59 -5.05 3.08 4.69
CA THR A 59 -5.82 3.94 5.58
C THR A 59 -5.03 4.26 6.87
N GLY A 60 -4.90 5.53 7.15
CA GLY A 60 -4.49 6.08 8.45
C GLY A 60 -5.68 6.54 9.29
N TYR A 61 -6.92 6.28 8.84
CA TYR A 61 -8.12 6.79 9.48
C TYR A 61 -8.79 5.76 10.39
N PHE A 62 -8.80 6.05 11.69
CA PHE A 62 -9.40 5.25 12.75
C PHE A 62 -10.57 5.97 13.42
N GLY A 63 -11.22 6.89 12.72
CA GLY A 63 -12.24 7.77 13.27
C GLY A 63 -13.64 7.14 13.35
N LYS A 64 -14.58 7.95 13.85
CA LYS A 64 -15.98 7.56 14.10
C LYS A 64 -16.93 7.77 12.92
N THR A 65 -16.44 8.29 11.81
CA THR A 65 -17.20 8.44 10.56
C THR A 65 -16.76 7.40 9.54
N TRP A 66 -17.58 7.15 8.53
CA TRP A 66 -17.30 6.12 7.53
C TRP A 66 -16.12 6.48 6.63
N ASN A 67 -15.95 7.75 6.30
CA ASN A 67 -14.85 8.23 5.50
C ASN A 67 -14.19 9.45 6.15
N ALA A 68 -12.88 9.57 5.97
CA ALA A 68 -12.09 10.70 6.43
C ALA A 68 -12.40 11.98 5.62
N THR A 69 -12.17 13.13 6.23
CA THR A 69 -12.04 14.42 5.53
C THR A 69 -10.67 14.50 4.85
N ILE A 70 -10.54 15.36 3.85
CA ILE A 70 -9.23 15.79 3.37
C ILE A 70 -8.81 16.99 4.22
N ASP A 71 -7.94 16.74 5.20
CA ASP A 71 -7.51 17.72 6.19
C ASP A 71 -6.02 17.49 6.50
N LYS A 72 -5.19 18.41 6.02
CA LYS A 72 -3.74 18.35 6.17
C LYS A 72 -3.24 18.57 7.61
N ASP A 73 -4.09 19.09 8.49
CA ASP A 73 -3.79 19.24 9.93
C ASP A 73 -4.39 18.10 10.78
N SER A 74 -4.60 16.94 10.19
CA SER A 74 -5.18 15.78 10.87
C SER A 74 -4.17 14.69 11.18
N ALA A 75 -4.45 13.89 12.20
CA ALA A 75 -3.62 12.73 12.52
C ALA A 75 -3.60 11.65 11.42
N HIS A 76 -4.64 11.55 10.61
CA HIS A 76 -4.64 10.59 9.49
C HIS A 76 -3.79 11.09 8.32
N PHE A 77 -3.74 12.40 8.06
CA PHE A 77 -2.81 12.98 7.08
C PHE A 77 -1.36 12.78 7.53
N GLU A 78 -1.04 13.05 8.80
CA GLU A 78 0.30 12.82 9.33
C GLU A 78 0.73 11.35 9.18
N ARG A 79 -0.18 10.38 9.38
CA ARG A 79 0.10 8.98 9.09
C ARG A 79 0.36 8.74 7.60
N THR A 80 -0.40 9.38 6.72
CA THR A 80 -0.14 9.33 5.27
C THR A 80 1.27 9.82 4.95
N GLN A 81 1.73 10.92 5.58
CA GLN A 81 3.11 11.40 5.40
C GLN A 81 4.15 10.35 5.83
N GLY A 82 3.95 9.67 6.95
CA GLY A 82 4.80 8.55 7.37
C GLY A 82 4.79 7.38 6.36
N MET A 83 3.63 7.09 5.77
CA MET A 83 3.52 6.06 4.73
C MET A 83 4.24 6.47 3.44
N LEU A 84 4.22 7.74 3.08
CA LEU A 84 5.01 8.25 1.95
C LEU A 84 6.51 8.07 2.20
N ALA A 85 6.99 8.46 3.36
CA ALA A 85 8.40 8.32 3.74
C ALA A 85 8.86 6.86 3.77
N GLY A 86 8.02 5.94 4.26
CA GLY A 86 8.39 4.53 4.44
C GLY A 86 8.10 3.61 3.27
N GLN A 87 7.25 4.00 2.34
CA GLN A 87 6.76 3.14 1.28
C GLN A 87 6.93 3.76 -0.10
N ALA A 88 6.35 4.95 -0.34
CA ALA A 88 6.43 5.61 -1.64
C ALA A 88 7.87 6.02 -1.99
N SER A 89 8.69 6.38 -0.99
CA SER A 89 10.09 6.75 -1.17
C SER A 89 10.94 5.67 -1.84
N ALA A 90 10.51 4.42 -1.84
CA ALA A 90 11.17 3.35 -2.59
C ALA A 90 11.23 3.59 -4.11
N PHE A 91 10.44 4.51 -4.62
CA PHE A 91 10.36 4.85 -6.04
C PHE A 91 11.05 6.18 -6.40
N ASN A 92 11.55 6.93 -5.41
CA ASN A 92 11.99 8.32 -5.61
C ASN A 92 13.20 8.50 -6.54
N LEU A 93 14.07 7.49 -6.66
CA LEU A 93 15.18 7.52 -7.61
C LEU A 93 14.75 7.35 -9.07
N SER A 94 13.71 6.57 -9.31
CA SER A 94 13.34 6.12 -10.66
C SER A 94 12.04 6.74 -11.17
N CYS A 95 11.21 7.29 -10.30
CA CYS A 95 9.86 7.73 -10.65
C CYS A 95 9.51 9.09 -10.06
N ASP A 96 8.74 9.87 -10.83
CA ASP A 96 7.94 10.95 -10.29
C ASP A 96 6.80 10.35 -9.45
N ILE A 97 6.69 10.74 -8.18
CA ILE A 97 5.71 10.16 -7.25
C ILE A 97 4.43 11.00 -7.24
N TYR A 98 3.30 10.32 -7.48
CA TYR A 98 1.96 10.88 -7.39
C TYR A 98 1.15 10.06 -6.37
N ALA A 99 0.79 10.65 -5.25
CA ALA A 99 -0.03 10.03 -4.22
C ALA A 99 -1.27 10.90 -3.95
N PRO A 100 -2.48 10.45 -4.32
CA PRO A 100 -3.69 11.22 -4.06
C PRO A 100 -4.05 11.21 -2.58
N GLU A 101 -4.54 12.32 -2.05
CA GLU A 101 -5.42 12.31 -0.89
C GLU A 101 -6.79 11.79 -1.33
N TYR A 102 -7.35 10.86 -0.58
CA TYR A 102 -8.68 10.34 -0.85
C TYR A 102 -9.49 10.19 0.45
N ARG A 103 -10.79 10.20 0.38
CA ARG A 103 -11.67 10.02 1.55
C ARG A 103 -11.55 8.59 2.07
N GLN A 104 -10.44 8.30 2.75
CA GLN A 104 -10.10 6.99 3.29
C GLN A 104 -11.30 6.40 4.05
N ALA A 105 -11.65 5.15 3.79
CA ALA A 105 -12.61 4.45 4.62
C ALA A 105 -11.99 4.16 5.99
N THR A 106 -12.77 4.31 7.05
CA THR A 106 -12.29 3.98 8.39
C THR A 106 -11.84 2.52 8.46
N PHE A 107 -10.81 2.25 9.25
CA PHE A 107 -10.29 0.87 9.43
C PHE A 107 -11.39 -0.12 9.84
N PHE A 108 -12.43 0.34 10.57
CA PHE A 108 -13.57 -0.49 10.92
C PHE A 108 -14.32 -1.06 9.70
N SER A 109 -14.24 -0.43 8.52
CA SER A 109 -14.93 -0.87 7.30
C SER A 109 -14.60 -2.31 6.87
N PHE A 110 -13.39 -2.79 7.23
CA PHE A 110 -12.97 -4.16 6.95
C PHE A 110 -13.61 -5.22 7.84
N PHE A 111 -14.28 -4.80 8.90
CA PHE A 111 -14.93 -5.65 9.90
C PHE A 111 -16.45 -5.48 9.95
N ASP A 112 -16.96 -4.52 9.19
CA ASP A 112 -18.40 -4.25 9.16
C ASP A 112 -19.16 -5.40 8.47
N GLU A 113 -20.18 -5.91 9.14
CA GLU A 113 -21.05 -6.98 8.65
C GLU A 113 -22.38 -6.45 8.06
N THR A 114 -22.58 -5.13 8.13
CA THR A 114 -23.84 -4.51 7.71
C THR A 114 -23.87 -4.07 6.24
N GLY A 115 -22.73 -4.13 5.55
CA GLY A 115 -22.54 -3.64 4.19
C GLY A 115 -22.26 -2.13 4.11
N ASP A 116 -22.24 -1.42 5.23
CA ASP A 116 -21.94 0.01 5.26
C ASP A 116 -20.43 0.26 5.09
N GLY A 117 -19.58 -0.67 5.57
CA GLY A 117 -18.14 -0.64 5.35
C GLY A 117 -17.76 -0.77 3.88
N GLN A 118 -18.42 -1.67 3.14
CA GLN A 118 -18.20 -1.84 1.70
C GLN A 118 -18.60 -0.57 0.92
N LYS A 119 -19.65 0.13 1.35
CA LYS A 119 -20.03 1.43 0.75
C LYS A 119 -19.00 2.52 1.03
N ALA A 120 -18.39 2.51 2.23
CA ALA A 120 -17.31 3.44 2.56
C ALA A 120 -16.06 3.17 1.72
N LEU A 121 -15.69 1.90 1.54
CA LEU A 121 -14.59 1.47 0.67
C LEU A 121 -14.87 1.81 -0.80
N ALA A 122 -16.11 1.63 -1.28
CA ALA A 122 -16.49 2.01 -2.63
C ALA A 122 -16.34 3.52 -2.87
N ARG A 123 -16.73 4.36 -1.89
CA ARG A 123 -16.52 5.81 -1.96
C ARG A 123 -15.04 6.20 -2.01
N ALA A 124 -14.22 5.54 -1.21
CA ALA A 124 -12.78 5.75 -1.23
C ALA A 124 -12.19 5.37 -2.61
N TYR A 125 -12.67 4.27 -3.19
CA TYR A 125 -12.27 3.84 -4.52
C TYR A 125 -12.65 4.86 -5.61
N GLU A 126 -13.85 5.46 -5.54
CA GLU A 126 -14.26 6.52 -6.49
C GLU A 126 -13.27 7.69 -6.52
N ASP A 127 -12.73 8.06 -5.37
CA ASP A 127 -11.73 9.13 -5.29
C ASP A 127 -10.41 8.66 -5.94
N VAL A 128 -9.92 7.46 -5.61
CA VAL A 128 -8.71 6.88 -6.21
C VAL A 128 -8.83 6.77 -7.74
N GLU A 129 -9.98 6.33 -8.24
CA GLU A 129 -10.28 6.22 -9.67
C GLU A 129 -10.20 7.58 -10.38
N ASN A 130 -10.79 8.62 -9.78
CA ASN A 130 -10.73 9.98 -10.35
C ASN A 130 -9.32 10.57 -10.31
N ALA A 131 -8.59 10.33 -9.22
CA ALA A 131 -7.19 10.72 -9.10
C ALA A 131 -6.33 10.04 -10.18
N PHE A 132 -6.57 8.77 -10.46
CA PHE A 132 -5.84 8.04 -11.49
C PHE A 132 -6.05 8.62 -12.88
N PHE A 133 -7.27 8.98 -13.23
CA PHE A 133 -7.52 9.62 -14.52
C PHE A 133 -6.86 11.01 -14.63
N GLN A 134 -6.77 11.74 -13.53
CA GLN A 134 -6.03 13.00 -13.52
C GLN A 134 -4.51 12.77 -13.57
N PHE A 135 -4.00 11.77 -12.87
CA PHE A 135 -2.60 11.32 -12.97
C PHE A 135 -2.21 11.01 -14.42
N LEU A 136 -3.04 10.27 -15.16
CA LEU A 136 -2.76 9.97 -16.57
C LEU A 136 -2.65 11.23 -17.43
N LYS A 137 -3.42 12.29 -17.13
CA LYS A 137 -3.29 13.57 -17.83
C LYS A 137 -1.97 14.27 -17.50
N PHE A 138 -1.52 14.19 -16.22
CA PHE A 138 -0.27 14.81 -15.81
C PHE A 138 0.96 14.14 -16.43
N ILE A 139 0.98 12.82 -16.49
CA ILE A 139 2.13 12.08 -17.00
C ILE A 139 2.17 11.95 -18.52
N GLY A 140 1.08 12.29 -19.25
CA GLY A 140 1.00 12.09 -20.70
C GLY A 140 1.26 10.64 -21.08
N ASP A 141 2.26 10.41 -21.94
CA ASP A 141 2.62 9.07 -22.44
C ASP A 141 3.72 8.37 -21.64
N LYS A 142 4.19 8.95 -20.53
CA LYS A 142 5.22 8.31 -19.69
C LYS A 142 4.81 6.90 -19.26
N PRO A 143 5.75 5.95 -19.18
CA PRO A 143 5.53 4.67 -18.50
C PRO A 143 5.24 4.91 -17.01
N PHE A 144 4.44 4.03 -16.42
CA PHE A 144 4.06 4.20 -15.04
C PHE A 144 4.01 2.89 -14.26
N PHE A 145 4.14 3.03 -12.94
CA PHE A 145 3.90 1.98 -11.95
C PHE A 145 2.61 2.27 -11.19
N ILE A 146 1.95 1.20 -10.73
CA ILE A 146 0.98 1.27 -9.65
C ILE A 146 1.66 0.73 -8.41
N ALA A 147 1.66 1.50 -7.33
CA ALA A 147 2.16 1.02 -6.04
C ALA A 147 1.10 1.26 -4.96
N SER A 148 0.91 0.29 -4.07
CA SER A 148 -0.18 0.38 -3.11
C SER A 148 0.07 -0.48 -1.87
N HIS A 149 -0.56 -0.09 -0.75
CA HIS A 149 -0.52 -0.86 0.47
C HIS A 149 -1.89 -0.94 1.14
N SER A 150 -2.25 -2.10 1.72
CA SER A 150 -3.45 -2.32 2.54
C SER A 150 -4.75 -1.88 1.84
N GLN A 151 -5.51 -0.91 2.38
CA GLN A 151 -6.69 -0.34 1.73
C GLN A 151 -6.39 0.15 0.31
N GLY A 152 -5.21 0.78 0.12
CA GLY A 152 -4.75 1.18 -1.21
C GLY A 152 -4.60 0.02 -2.17
N THR A 153 -4.15 -1.15 -1.69
CA THR A 153 -4.03 -2.36 -2.51
C THR A 153 -5.39 -2.91 -2.95
N LEU A 154 -6.38 -2.89 -2.07
CA LEU A 154 -7.75 -3.22 -2.45
C LEU A 154 -8.25 -2.32 -3.59
N HIS A 155 -7.95 -1.01 -3.51
CA HIS A 155 -8.30 -0.06 -4.58
C HIS A 155 -7.45 -0.27 -5.84
N GLY A 156 -6.15 -0.57 -5.68
CA GLY A 156 -5.25 -0.88 -6.79
C GLY A 156 -5.69 -2.12 -7.59
N GLN A 157 -6.15 -3.16 -6.92
CA GLN A 157 -6.73 -4.35 -7.57
C GLN A 157 -7.94 -3.98 -8.44
N GLN A 158 -8.86 -3.17 -7.88
CA GLN A 158 -10.03 -2.70 -8.63
C GLN A 158 -9.64 -1.83 -9.81
N LEU A 159 -8.69 -0.92 -9.61
CA LEU A 159 -8.22 0.02 -10.63
C LEU A 159 -7.61 -0.73 -11.82
N ILE A 160 -6.72 -1.69 -11.56
CA ILE A 160 -6.07 -2.49 -12.59
C ILE A 160 -7.13 -3.32 -13.34
N SER A 161 -7.98 -4.02 -12.60
CA SER A 161 -9.02 -4.88 -13.18
C SER A 161 -10.02 -4.12 -14.06
N LYS A 162 -10.36 -2.88 -13.70
CA LYS A 162 -11.38 -2.11 -14.42
C LYS A 162 -10.84 -1.26 -15.57
N HIS A 163 -9.62 -0.75 -15.43
CA HIS A 163 -9.13 0.33 -16.31
C HIS A 163 -7.82 0.04 -17.01
N ILE A 164 -7.03 -0.92 -16.54
CA ILE A 164 -5.70 -1.18 -17.10
C ILE A 164 -5.66 -2.52 -17.82
N ASP A 165 -6.10 -3.59 -17.16
CA ASP A 165 -6.08 -4.95 -17.71
C ASP A 165 -6.89 -5.05 -19.00
N GLY A 166 -6.30 -5.63 -20.06
CA GLY A 166 -6.94 -5.75 -21.37
C GLY A 166 -7.12 -4.42 -22.14
N THR A 167 -6.49 -3.34 -21.71
CA THR A 167 -6.55 -2.03 -22.38
C THR A 167 -5.17 -1.57 -22.89
N ASN A 168 -5.13 -0.49 -23.65
CA ASN A 168 -3.85 0.09 -24.08
C ASN A 168 -3.00 0.64 -22.92
N LEU A 169 -3.59 0.91 -21.76
CA LEU A 169 -2.83 1.34 -20.58
C LEU A 169 -1.92 0.25 -20.05
N SER A 170 -2.28 -1.03 -20.22
CA SER A 170 -1.44 -2.14 -19.79
C SER A 170 -0.04 -2.11 -20.44
N LYS A 171 0.05 -1.63 -21.69
CA LYS A 171 1.33 -1.50 -22.41
C LYS A 171 2.26 -0.43 -21.85
N ARG A 172 1.71 0.51 -21.07
CA ARG A 172 2.46 1.59 -20.41
C ARG A 172 2.75 1.29 -18.95
N MET A 173 1.97 0.38 -18.33
CA MET A 173 2.21 -0.04 -16.96
C MET A 173 3.44 -0.94 -16.90
N VAL A 174 4.49 -0.46 -16.24
CA VAL A 174 5.72 -1.24 -16.06
C VAL A 174 5.48 -2.41 -15.11
N ALA A 175 4.94 -2.12 -13.92
CA ALA A 175 4.55 -3.15 -12.96
C ALA A 175 3.54 -2.58 -11.94
N ALA A 176 2.83 -3.48 -11.25
CA ALA A 176 1.95 -3.13 -10.15
C ALA A 176 2.40 -3.80 -8.86
N TYR A 177 2.71 -3.01 -7.83
CA TYR A 177 3.05 -3.45 -6.48
C TYR A 177 1.81 -3.40 -5.59
N LEU A 178 1.21 -4.55 -5.34
CA LEU A 178 -0.03 -4.72 -4.57
C LEU A 178 0.26 -5.36 -3.21
N ILE A 179 0.63 -4.54 -2.23
CA ILE A 179 1.24 -4.98 -0.99
C ILE A 179 0.24 -4.95 0.17
N GLY A 180 0.33 -5.93 1.08
CA GLY A 180 -0.36 -5.91 2.38
C GLY A 180 -1.88 -6.04 2.32
N TYR A 181 -2.43 -6.48 1.19
CA TYR A 181 -3.82 -6.91 1.05
C TYR A 181 -3.89 -8.18 0.18
N PRO A 182 -4.67 -9.19 0.57
CA PRO A 182 -4.63 -10.49 -0.09
C PRO A 182 -5.18 -10.44 -1.52
N ILE A 183 -4.53 -11.18 -2.39
CA ILE A 183 -5.05 -11.61 -3.67
C ILE A 183 -5.27 -13.11 -3.58
N LEU A 184 -6.52 -13.56 -3.59
CA LEU A 184 -6.83 -14.98 -3.55
C LEU A 184 -6.36 -15.65 -4.84
N LYS A 185 -5.71 -16.79 -4.71
CA LYS A 185 -5.23 -17.53 -5.87
C LYS A 185 -6.37 -17.94 -6.81
N SER A 186 -7.56 -18.17 -6.26
CA SER A 186 -8.79 -18.43 -7.02
C SER A 186 -9.26 -17.24 -7.85
N ASP A 187 -8.94 -16.00 -7.43
CA ASP A 187 -9.47 -14.78 -8.03
C ASP A 187 -8.54 -14.17 -9.07
N VAL A 188 -7.28 -14.59 -9.12
CA VAL A 188 -6.26 -14.00 -9.99
C VAL A 188 -6.74 -13.85 -11.44
N LYS A 189 -7.35 -14.90 -11.99
CA LYS A 189 -7.85 -14.89 -13.38
C LYS A 189 -9.08 -14.01 -13.58
N ASN A 190 -9.84 -13.73 -12.53
CA ASN A 190 -10.98 -12.83 -12.59
C ASN A 190 -10.52 -11.37 -12.49
N LEU A 191 -9.52 -11.12 -11.64
CA LEU A 191 -8.95 -9.79 -11.42
C LEU A 191 -8.07 -9.35 -12.59
N PHE A 192 -7.24 -10.26 -13.12
CA PHE A 192 -6.23 -9.99 -14.14
C PHE A 192 -6.34 -11.03 -15.26
N LYS A 193 -6.96 -10.65 -16.37
CA LYS A 193 -7.21 -11.55 -17.51
C LYS A 193 -6.00 -11.67 -18.43
N GLU A 194 -5.30 -10.55 -18.64
CA GLU A 194 -4.16 -10.41 -19.56
C GLU A 194 -2.85 -10.06 -18.84
N ILE A 195 -2.92 -9.29 -17.75
CA ILE A 195 -1.74 -8.94 -16.97
C ILE A 195 -1.28 -10.16 -16.18
N GLU A 196 -0.03 -10.54 -16.37
CA GLU A 196 0.56 -11.67 -15.70
C GLU A 196 1.04 -11.35 -14.28
N ILE A 197 1.20 -12.39 -13.51
CA ILE A 197 1.86 -12.37 -12.21
C ILE A 197 3.37 -12.39 -12.43
N CYS A 198 4.09 -11.53 -11.73
CA CYS A 198 5.53 -11.43 -11.83
C CYS A 198 6.22 -12.71 -11.33
N LYS A 199 7.17 -13.22 -12.10
CA LYS A 199 7.94 -14.44 -11.84
C LYS A 199 9.45 -14.20 -11.96
N ASP A 200 9.84 -13.02 -12.41
CA ASP A 200 11.22 -12.64 -12.67
C ASP A 200 11.41 -11.14 -12.42
N PRO A 201 12.52 -10.70 -11.79
CA PRO A 201 12.77 -9.29 -11.48
C PRO A 201 12.85 -8.36 -12.69
N LYS A 202 13.05 -8.88 -13.89
CA LYS A 202 13.09 -8.10 -15.14
C LYS A 202 11.77 -8.12 -15.90
N GLN A 203 10.76 -8.83 -15.40
CA GLN A 203 9.46 -8.90 -16.06
C GLN A 203 8.71 -7.57 -15.91
N THR A 204 8.21 -7.07 -17.02
CA THR A 204 7.31 -5.90 -17.06
C THR A 204 5.88 -6.32 -17.35
N ASN A 205 4.92 -5.39 -17.23
CA ASN A 205 3.49 -5.63 -17.40
C ASN A 205 3.00 -6.77 -16.51
N CYS A 206 3.36 -6.73 -15.25
CA CYS A 206 3.06 -7.77 -14.28
C CYS A 206 2.60 -7.22 -12.93
N VAL A 207 1.95 -8.09 -12.15
CA VAL A 207 1.55 -7.83 -10.76
C VAL A 207 2.50 -8.52 -9.80
N ILE A 208 2.99 -7.76 -8.84
CA ILE A 208 3.82 -8.18 -7.73
C ILE A 208 2.98 -8.00 -6.47
N ALA A 209 2.84 -9.04 -5.66
CA ALA A 209 2.06 -8.93 -4.43
C ALA A 209 2.66 -9.77 -3.31
N TRP A 210 2.56 -9.27 -2.09
CA TRP A 210 2.83 -10.05 -0.88
C TRP A 210 2.06 -9.51 0.33
N CYS A 211 1.75 -10.41 1.24
CA CYS A 211 1.33 -10.09 2.59
C CYS A 211 2.36 -10.69 3.55
N THR A 212 3.00 -9.87 4.37
CA THR A 212 4.04 -10.31 5.29
C THR A 212 3.43 -10.79 6.60
N VAL A 213 3.94 -11.90 7.11
CA VAL A 213 3.53 -12.48 8.40
C VAL A 213 4.76 -12.97 9.16
N ASP A 214 4.64 -13.04 10.48
CA ASP A 214 5.59 -13.77 11.30
C ASP A 214 5.50 -15.28 11.01
N GLU A 215 6.60 -16.01 11.16
CA GLU A 215 6.66 -17.46 10.97
C GLU A 215 5.64 -18.23 11.84
N MET A 216 5.26 -17.66 12.99
CA MET A 216 4.31 -18.24 13.95
C MET A 216 2.86 -17.74 13.78
N ALA A 217 2.58 -16.94 12.78
CA ALA A 217 1.28 -16.31 12.60
C ALA A 217 0.15 -17.32 12.40
N LYS A 218 -0.91 -17.18 13.18
CA LYS A 218 -2.16 -17.94 13.03
C LYS A 218 -3.13 -17.17 12.15
N LEU A 219 -3.59 -17.80 11.08
CA LEU A 219 -4.52 -17.22 10.12
C LEU A 219 -5.94 -17.71 10.42
N GLU A 220 -6.64 -17.04 11.31
CA GLU A 220 -7.99 -17.41 11.73
C GLU A 220 -9.00 -16.34 11.32
N GLY A 221 -10.26 -16.75 11.14
CA GLY A 221 -11.38 -15.87 10.83
C GLY A 221 -11.54 -15.55 9.33
N GLU A 222 -12.40 -14.60 9.08
CA GLU A 222 -12.77 -14.16 7.73
C GLU A 222 -12.52 -12.67 7.54
N SER A 223 -12.41 -12.25 6.29
CA SER A 223 -12.31 -10.85 5.90
C SER A 223 -13.03 -10.60 4.58
N TRP A 224 -13.15 -9.35 4.19
CA TRP A 224 -13.76 -8.97 2.93
C TRP A 224 -12.70 -8.85 1.83
N THR A 225 -13.09 -9.21 0.61
CA THR A 225 -12.34 -8.89 -0.61
C THR A 225 -13.31 -8.48 -1.71
N TRP A 226 -12.77 -7.96 -2.78
CA TRP A 226 -13.51 -7.54 -3.95
C TRP A 226 -12.99 -8.29 -5.19
N ASP A 227 -13.90 -8.67 -6.07
CA ASP A 227 -13.61 -9.08 -7.44
C ASP A 227 -14.60 -8.41 -8.41
N PRO A 228 -14.48 -8.59 -9.74
CA PRO A 228 -15.41 -7.99 -10.71
C PRO A 228 -16.89 -8.36 -10.51
N ASN A 229 -17.19 -9.42 -9.77
CA ASN A 229 -18.56 -9.84 -9.44
C ASN A 229 -19.09 -9.13 -8.18
N GLY A 230 -18.23 -8.44 -7.43
CA GLY A 230 -18.59 -7.68 -6.24
C GLY A 230 -17.83 -8.05 -4.98
N TRP A 231 -18.37 -7.63 -3.84
CA TRP A 231 -17.81 -7.91 -2.53
C TRP A 231 -18.12 -9.34 -2.09
N LYS A 232 -17.11 -10.04 -1.56
CA LYS A 232 -17.24 -11.37 -0.97
C LYS A 232 -16.39 -11.54 0.29
N ARG A 233 -16.78 -12.50 1.13
CA ARG A 233 -15.95 -12.93 2.26
C ARG A 233 -15.02 -14.04 1.81
N TYR A 234 -13.85 -14.08 2.42
CA TYR A 234 -12.86 -15.16 2.27
C TYR A 234 -12.33 -15.56 3.65
N LYS A 235 -11.94 -16.81 3.78
CA LYS A 235 -11.25 -17.30 4.96
C LYS A 235 -9.78 -16.92 4.88
N ARG A 236 -9.22 -16.41 5.99
CA ARG A 236 -7.82 -15.94 6.00
C ARG A 236 -6.80 -17.04 5.77
N ASP A 237 -7.19 -18.29 5.92
CA ASP A 237 -6.35 -19.45 5.63
C ASP A 237 -6.45 -19.95 4.19
N GLU A 238 -7.20 -19.28 3.30
CA GLU A 238 -7.23 -19.58 1.88
C GLU A 238 -5.87 -19.34 1.21
N LEU A 239 -5.69 -19.98 0.04
CA LEU A 239 -4.46 -19.82 -0.75
C LEU A 239 -4.41 -18.43 -1.36
N LEU A 240 -3.33 -17.72 -1.08
CA LEU A 240 -3.05 -16.41 -1.63
C LEU A 240 -2.05 -16.52 -2.77
N PHE A 241 -2.10 -15.53 -3.63
CA PHE A 241 -1.02 -15.25 -4.52
C PHE A 241 0.03 -14.38 -3.79
N GLY A 242 1.31 -14.72 -3.95
CA GLY A 242 2.42 -13.95 -3.40
C GLY A 242 3.68 -14.08 -4.24
N THR A 243 4.47 -13.02 -4.28
CA THR A 243 5.83 -12.97 -4.81
C THR A 243 6.79 -12.80 -3.62
N ASN A 244 7.87 -13.54 -3.57
CA ASN A 244 8.90 -13.32 -2.56
C ASN A 244 9.59 -11.96 -2.82
N PRO A 245 9.54 -10.99 -1.90
CA PRO A 245 10.07 -9.65 -2.14
C PRO A 245 11.61 -9.57 -2.21
N VAL A 246 12.31 -10.65 -1.90
CA VAL A 246 13.79 -10.71 -1.95
C VAL A 246 14.28 -11.36 -3.24
N SER A 247 13.69 -12.49 -3.62
CA SER A 247 14.11 -13.24 -4.81
C SER A 247 13.30 -12.93 -6.06
N TRP A 248 12.14 -12.28 -5.91
CA TRP A 248 11.17 -12.04 -6.99
C TRP A 248 10.60 -13.31 -7.62
N THR A 249 10.71 -14.43 -6.91
CA THR A 249 10.19 -15.73 -7.33
C THR A 249 8.92 -16.09 -6.57
N ILE A 250 8.30 -17.18 -6.98
CA ILE A 250 7.10 -17.75 -6.34
C ILE A 250 7.40 -19.06 -5.62
N ASP A 251 8.68 -19.37 -5.40
CA ASP A 251 9.12 -20.58 -4.67
C ASP A 251 9.00 -20.43 -3.15
N ASN A 252 9.15 -21.54 -2.43
CA ASN A 252 9.02 -21.60 -0.97
C ASN A 252 10.38 -21.67 -0.24
N GLU A 253 11.48 -21.37 -0.94
CA GLU A 253 12.80 -21.41 -0.33
C GLU A 253 13.04 -20.20 0.57
N TRP A 254 13.75 -20.42 1.69
CA TRP A 254 14.22 -19.35 2.55
C TRP A 254 15.36 -18.60 1.86
N ILE A 255 15.11 -17.36 1.53
CA ILE A 255 16.10 -16.45 0.92
C ILE A 255 16.58 -15.48 2.00
N SER A 256 17.89 -15.42 2.19
CA SER A 256 18.52 -14.45 3.06
C SER A 256 18.67 -13.11 2.36
N THR A 257 18.37 -12.02 3.05
CA THR A 257 18.80 -10.70 2.58
C THR A 257 20.32 -10.64 2.65
N ASN A 258 20.95 -10.19 1.55
CA ASN A 258 22.39 -10.04 1.52
C ASN A 258 22.84 -8.95 2.50
N GLN A 259 24.08 -9.06 3.03
CA GLN A 259 24.66 -8.10 3.97
C GLN A 259 24.70 -6.63 3.49
N LYS A 260 24.41 -6.37 2.22
CA LYS A 260 24.34 -5.03 1.64
C LYS A 260 22.93 -4.40 1.68
N ASN A 261 21.93 -5.12 2.20
CA ASN A 261 20.56 -4.61 2.25
C ASN A 261 20.39 -3.75 3.49
N SER A 262 20.08 -2.50 3.27
CA SER A 262 19.63 -1.57 4.30
C SER A 262 18.12 -1.68 4.48
N VAL A 263 17.64 -1.50 5.68
CA VAL A 263 16.22 -1.33 5.98
C VAL A 263 15.98 0.11 6.37
N LEU A 264 15.02 0.72 5.73
CA LEU A 264 14.61 2.07 6.09
C LEU A 264 13.93 2.02 7.46
N ASN A 265 14.51 2.73 8.43
CA ASN A 265 13.89 2.97 9.72
C ASN A 265 13.18 4.33 9.68
N LEU A 266 11.91 4.30 9.99
CA LEU A 266 11.13 5.51 10.22
C LEU A 266 11.09 5.77 11.72
N ASP A 267 11.75 6.80 12.16
CA ASP A 267 11.60 7.32 13.51
C ASP A 267 10.45 8.32 13.50
N ILE A 268 9.25 7.77 13.48
CA ILE A 268 8.01 8.51 13.53
C ILE A 268 7.21 8.02 14.71
N TRP A 269 6.67 8.96 15.48
CA TRP A 269 5.71 8.77 16.58
C TRP A 269 5.64 7.38 17.25
N ASP A 270 4.94 7.31 18.37
CA ASP A 270 4.59 6.07 19.05
C ASP A 270 3.85 5.10 18.10
N GLN A 271 4.53 4.02 17.68
CA GLN A 271 3.99 2.98 16.80
C GLN A 271 3.07 2.00 17.55
N THR A 272 2.81 2.21 18.83
CA THR A 272 1.83 1.42 19.58
C THR A 272 0.42 1.62 19.03
N ILE A 273 -0.50 0.71 19.37
CA ILE A 273 -1.92 0.84 19.02
C ILE A 273 -2.48 2.21 19.47
N LYS A 274 -2.01 2.74 20.61
CA LYS A 274 -2.40 4.04 21.13
C LYS A 274 -1.93 5.18 20.22
N GLY A 275 -0.68 5.17 19.79
CA GLY A 275 -0.13 6.12 18.84
C GLY A 275 -0.83 6.06 17.48
N LEU A 276 -1.05 4.85 16.94
CA LEU A 276 -1.76 4.66 15.66
C LEU A 276 -3.21 5.14 15.69
N THR A 277 -3.90 5.03 16.83
CA THR A 277 -5.31 5.42 16.94
C THR A 277 -5.52 6.81 17.55
N ARG A 278 -4.44 7.59 17.79
CA ARG A 278 -4.55 8.96 18.30
C ARG A 278 -5.39 9.82 17.36
N LYS A 279 -6.08 10.79 17.94
CA LYS A 279 -6.99 11.68 17.19
C LYS A 279 -6.28 12.92 16.66
N GLU A 280 -5.34 13.43 17.43
CA GLU A 280 -4.58 14.65 17.12
C GLU A 280 -3.25 14.31 16.47
N PRO A 281 -2.74 15.12 15.55
CA PRO A 281 -1.40 14.95 15.01
C PRO A 281 -0.34 15.17 16.10
N SER A 282 0.81 14.50 16.00
CA SER A 282 1.95 14.73 16.91
C SER A 282 2.68 16.01 16.56
N ARG A 283 2.69 16.36 15.27
CA ARG A 283 3.45 17.47 14.69
C ARG A 283 4.97 17.30 14.84
N GLU A 284 5.42 16.09 15.14
CA GLU A 284 6.83 15.76 15.16
C GLU A 284 7.35 15.55 13.74
N PRO A 285 8.58 16.00 13.44
CA PRO A 285 9.17 15.79 12.12
C PRO A 285 9.39 14.30 11.88
N ILE A 286 9.12 13.85 10.64
CA ILE A 286 9.44 12.50 10.21
C ILE A 286 10.96 12.42 10.04
N GLN A 287 11.59 11.49 10.73
CA GLN A 287 13.01 11.18 10.60
C GLN A 287 13.17 9.81 9.94
N VAL A 288 14.12 9.74 9.04
CA VAL A 288 14.43 8.52 8.27
C VAL A 288 15.90 8.19 8.50
N SER A 289 16.19 6.96 8.83
CA SER A 289 17.54 6.43 8.96
C SER A 289 17.65 5.06 8.30
N LEU A 290 18.88 4.60 8.04
CA LEU A 290 19.11 3.27 7.50
C LEU A 290 19.65 2.36 8.60
N PHE A 291 19.06 1.17 8.70
CA PHE A 291 19.70 0.04 9.35
C PHE A 291 20.54 -0.70 8.32
N GLU A 292 21.85 -0.48 8.38
CA GLU A 292 22.79 -1.26 7.59
C GLU A 292 22.86 -2.70 8.10
N ASN A 293 23.13 -3.66 7.20
CA ASN A 293 23.29 -5.06 7.52
C ASN A 293 22.08 -5.71 8.22
N ALA A 294 20.88 -5.30 7.84
CA ALA A 294 19.64 -5.92 8.30
C ALA A 294 19.57 -7.38 7.80
N ASN A 295 19.91 -8.32 8.67
CA ASN A 295 19.96 -9.73 8.30
C ASN A 295 18.65 -10.41 8.72
N PHE A 296 17.83 -10.76 7.73
CA PHE A 296 16.60 -11.52 7.92
C PHE A 296 16.39 -12.47 6.72
N HIS A 297 15.47 -13.38 6.87
CA HIS A 297 15.13 -14.35 5.84
C HIS A 297 13.66 -14.21 5.46
N VAL A 298 13.37 -14.40 4.19
CA VAL A 298 11.99 -14.38 3.66
C VAL A 298 11.76 -15.63 2.82
N ARG A 299 10.58 -16.23 2.96
CA ARG A 299 10.08 -17.24 2.03
C ARG A 299 8.60 -17.02 1.76
N LEU A 300 8.09 -17.60 0.70
CA LEU A 300 6.66 -17.77 0.57
C LEU A 300 6.22 -19.02 1.34
N SER A 301 5.23 -18.90 2.19
CA SER A 301 4.57 -20.05 2.81
C SER A 301 3.81 -20.87 1.76
N LYS A 302 3.40 -22.08 2.12
CA LYS A 302 2.50 -22.88 1.28
C LYS A 302 1.17 -22.20 0.97
N LYS A 303 0.80 -21.19 1.75
CA LYS A 303 -0.40 -20.36 1.56
C LYS A 303 -0.16 -19.08 0.77
N GLY A 304 1.07 -18.81 0.31
CA GLY A 304 1.42 -17.64 -0.50
C GLY A 304 1.70 -16.38 0.31
N LEU A 305 1.88 -16.49 1.63
CA LEU A 305 2.27 -15.38 2.49
C LEU A 305 3.79 -15.26 2.55
N ALA A 306 4.32 -14.04 2.60
CA ALA A 306 5.73 -13.80 2.84
C ALA A 306 6.04 -13.97 4.32
N GLU A 307 6.50 -15.15 4.71
CA GLU A 307 6.99 -15.42 6.06
C GLU A 307 8.38 -14.83 6.26
N VAL A 308 8.59 -14.17 7.38
CA VAL A 308 9.85 -13.52 7.72
C VAL A 308 10.38 -14.06 9.05
N LYS A 309 11.71 -14.18 9.15
CA LYS A 309 12.40 -14.53 10.40
C LYS A 309 13.78 -13.89 10.48
N GLY A 310 14.25 -13.62 11.68
CA GLY A 310 15.60 -13.10 11.94
C GLY A 310 15.64 -12.29 13.23
N ASP A 311 16.82 -12.24 13.86
CA ASP A 311 17.00 -11.51 15.13
C ASP A 311 16.82 -9.99 14.95
N PHE A 312 17.05 -9.49 13.73
CA PHE A 312 16.81 -8.10 13.40
C PHE A 312 15.34 -7.71 13.63
N LEU A 313 14.40 -8.60 13.33
CA LEU A 313 12.96 -8.34 13.45
C LEU A 313 12.50 -8.17 14.91
N LYS A 314 13.25 -8.70 15.88
CA LYS A 314 12.97 -8.52 17.32
C LYS A 314 13.11 -7.07 17.80
N ARG A 315 13.70 -6.20 17.00
CA ARG A 315 13.85 -4.77 17.28
C ARG A 315 12.58 -3.96 16.98
N PHE A 316 11.65 -4.55 16.24
CA PHE A 316 10.39 -3.93 15.88
C PHE A 316 9.28 -4.56 16.69
N ASP A 317 8.56 -3.76 17.47
CA ASP A 317 7.32 -4.21 18.10
C ASP A 317 6.32 -4.52 16.99
N ALA A 318 6.00 -5.80 16.85
CA ALA A 318 4.97 -6.23 15.92
C ALA A 318 3.62 -5.66 16.37
N ILE A 319 3.00 -4.83 15.56
CA ILE A 319 1.65 -4.36 15.84
C ILE A 319 0.68 -5.50 15.54
N GLU A 320 0.27 -6.19 16.59
CA GLU A 320 -0.82 -7.15 16.51
C GLU A 320 -2.15 -6.42 16.32
N PHE A 321 -2.58 -6.32 15.09
CA PHE A 321 -3.96 -5.97 14.81
C PHE A 321 -4.85 -7.17 15.08
N GLY A 322 -5.14 -7.58 16.30
CA GLY A 322 -6.13 -8.54 16.79
C GLY A 322 -6.85 -9.55 15.86
N LEU A 323 -6.30 -9.86 14.72
CA LEU A 323 -6.86 -10.51 13.54
C LEU A 323 -5.98 -11.71 13.10
N GLY A 324 -5.28 -12.34 14.05
CA GLY A 324 -4.28 -13.37 13.72
C GLY A 324 -3.10 -12.72 13.01
N ASN A 325 -2.19 -12.17 13.76
CA ASN A 325 -0.88 -11.60 13.43
C ASN A 325 -0.49 -11.46 11.94
N PRO A 326 -1.07 -10.61 11.12
CA PRO A 326 -0.33 -10.08 10.00
C PRO A 326 0.61 -9.01 10.57
N VAL A 327 1.86 -9.36 10.73
CA VAL A 327 2.90 -8.38 11.02
C VAL A 327 3.11 -7.58 9.74
N SER A 328 2.71 -6.33 9.74
CA SER A 328 3.02 -5.45 8.61
C SER A 328 4.44 -4.93 8.77
N TYR A 329 5.43 -5.68 8.32
CA TYR A 329 6.76 -5.15 8.09
C TYR A 329 6.76 -4.31 6.81
N THR A 330 6.04 -3.20 6.83
CA THR A 330 5.89 -2.30 5.67
C THR A 330 7.16 -1.52 5.37
N HIS A 331 8.19 -1.66 6.19
CA HIS A 331 9.45 -0.95 6.10
C HIS A 331 10.57 -1.75 5.44
N LEU A 332 10.27 -2.97 4.98
CA LEU A 332 11.24 -3.70 4.19
C LEU A 332 11.30 -3.08 2.80
N ARG A 333 12.29 -2.23 2.56
CA ARG A 333 12.66 -1.81 1.22
C ARG A 333 12.94 -3.11 0.43
N ALA A 334 11.96 -3.53 -0.37
CA ALA A 334 12.26 -4.49 -1.41
C ALA A 334 13.29 -3.80 -2.31
N HIS A 335 14.42 -4.47 -2.53
CA HIS A 335 15.54 -4.02 -3.34
C HIS A 335 15.18 -2.98 -4.39
N GLU A 336 16.05 -1.96 -4.52
CA GLU A 336 16.10 -1.07 -5.65
C GLU A 336 15.77 -1.85 -6.92
N THR A 337 14.59 -1.63 -7.43
CA THR A 337 14.29 -2.04 -8.79
C THR A 337 15.07 -1.07 -9.65
N VAL A 338 16.35 -1.40 -9.89
CA VAL A 338 17.14 -0.69 -10.88
C VAL A 338 16.46 -0.99 -12.21
N VAL A 339 15.59 -0.10 -12.62
CA VAL A 339 15.06 -0.07 -13.98
C VAL A 339 16.17 0.53 -14.82
N TYR A 340 16.96 -0.33 -15.48
CA TYR A 340 17.82 0.06 -16.59
C TYR A 340 17.02 0.10 -17.88
#